data_1de2247eaf6865e933dced63b2318625
#
_entry.id   1de2247eaf6865e933dced63b2318625
#
_cell.length_a   1.000
_cell.length_b   1.000
_cell.length_c   1.000
_cell.angle_alpha   90.00
_cell.angle_beta   90.00
_cell.angle_gamma   90.00
#
_symmetry.space_group_name_H-M   'P 1'
#
loop_
_entity.id
_entity.type
_entity.pdbx_description
1 polymer ?
#
loop_
_entity_poly.entity_id
_entity_poly.type
_entity_poly.pdbx_seq_one_letter_code
_entity_poly.pdbx_strand_id
1 'polypeptide(L)'
;MSLIWSDRAWDEYLEWQVLDRKMVKRINDLLRDIERNGDVGIGKPEILKHGFQGYSSRRITREHRLIYRVDGADVRTASCRYHYR
;
A
#
# COMPACT_ATOMS: atom_id res chain seq x y z
N MET A 1 7.54 14.62 1.28
CA MET A 1 6.42 13.66 1.44
C MET A 1 6.71 12.72 2.59
N SER A 2 5.74 12.46 3.43
CA SER A 2 5.89 11.53 4.56
C SER A 2 5.12 10.24 4.30
N LEU A 3 5.71 9.12 4.72
CA LEU A 3 5.02 7.84 4.75
C LEU A 3 4.49 7.64 6.17
N ILE A 4 3.19 7.44 6.28
CA ILE A 4 2.54 7.26 7.58
C ILE A 4 1.90 5.87 7.59
N TRP A 5 2.32 5.04 8.52
CA TRP A 5 1.88 3.66 8.64
C TRP A 5 0.84 3.52 9.75
N SER A 6 -0.26 2.85 9.47
CA SER A 6 -1.11 2.37 10.55
C SER A 6 -0.35 1.29 11.32
N ASP A 7 -0.76 1.02 12.56
CA ASP A 7 -0.14 -0.05 13.34
C ASP A 7 -0.22 -1.38 12.60
N ARG A 8 -1.37 -1.67 12.01
CA ARG A 8 -1.56 -2.88 11.23
C ARG A 8 -0.61 -2.97 10.03
N ALA A 9 -0.51 -1.90 9.25
CA ALA A 9 0.35 -1.89 8.07
C ALA A 9 1.81 -2.05 8.46
N TRP A 10 2.22 -1.40 9.54
CA TRP A 10 3.59 -1.50 10.04
C TRP A 10 3.92 -2.92 10.48
N ASP A 11 3.03 -3.56 11.25
CA ASP A 11 3.21 -4.94 11.67
C ASP A 11 3.31 -5.88 10.47
N GLU A 12 2.45 -5.70 9.48
CA GLU A 12 2.48 -6.52 8.27
C GLU A 12 3.77 -6.33 7.48
N TYR A 13 4.24 -5.08 7.39
CA TYR A 13 5.49 -4.78 6.71
C TYR A 13 6.69 -5.43 7.40
N LEU A 14 6.72 -5.39 8.73
CA LEU A 14 7.76 -6.07 9.52
C LEU A 14 7.70 -7.59 9.33
N GLU A 15 6.51 -8.17 9.29
CA GLU A 15 6.34 -9.61 9.04
C GLU A 15 6.88 -10.02 7.68
N TRP A 16 6.64 -9.22 6.64
CA TRP A 16 7.17 -9.49 5.31
C TRP A 16 8.70 -9.56 5.27
N GLN A 17 9.37 -8.80 6.10
CA GLN A 17 10.83 -8.82 6.17
C GLN A 17 11.37 -10.16 6.65
N VAL A 18 10.57 -10.90 7.40
CA VAL A 18 10.90 -12.25 7.87
C VAL A 18 10.39 -13.31 6.90
N LEU A 19 9.17 -13.15 6.41
CA LEU A 19 8.49 -14.16 5.61
C LEU A 19 8.95 -14.18 4.14
N ASP A 20 9.08 -13.02 3.51
CA ASP A 20 9.43 -12.94 2.10
C ASP A 20 9.92 -11.55 1.73
N ARG A 21 11.21 -11.41 1.55
CA ARG A 21 11.84 -10.13 1.21
C ARG A 21 11.42 -9.58 -0.15
N LYS A 22 10.98 -10.42 -1.04
CA LYS A 22 10.48 -9.97 -2.35
C LYS A 22 9.24 -9.10 -2.19
N MET A 23 8.43 -9.41 -1.17
CA MET A 23 7.25 -8.59 -0.85
C MET A 23 7.65 -7.20 -0.38
N VAL A 24 8.69 -7.12 0.45
CA VAL A 24 9.21 -5.82 0.93
C VAL A 24 9.66 -4.98 -0.26
N LYS A 25 10.42 -5.57 -1.17
CA LYS A 25 10.89 -4.86 -2.36
C LYS A 25 9.72 -4.36 -3.20
N ARG A 26 8.72 -5.21 -3.42
CA ARG A 26 7.53 -4.84 -4.20
C ARG A 26 6.76 -3.71 -3.53
N ILE A 27 6.57 -3.79 -2.23
CA ILE A 27 5.90 -2.72 -1.47
C ILE A 27 6.67 -1.42 -1.58
N ASN A 28 8.00 -1.47 -1.45
CA ASN A 28 8.84 -0.29 -1.58
C ASN A 28 8.72 0.34 -2.97
N ASP A 29 8.72 -0.48 -4.02
CA ASP A 29 8.54 0.00 -5.39
C ASP A 29 7.18 0.67 -5.58
N LEU A 30 6.14 0.08 -5.02
CA LEU A 30 4.79 0.66 -5.07
C LEU A 30 4.72 2.00 -4.35
N LEU A 31 5.31 2.09 -3.17
CA LEU A 31 5.33 3.35 -2.41
C LEU A 31 6.06 4.44 -3.17
N ARG A 32 7.18 4.13 -3.79
CA ARG A 32 7.90 5.10 -4.61
C ARG A 32 7.08 5.55 -5.81
N ASP A 33 6.38 4.63 -6.44
CA ASP A 33 5.54 4.98 -7.58
C ASP A 33 4.35 5.86 -7.15
N ILE A 34 3.77 5.59 -5.99
CA ILE A 34 2.71 6.42 -5.43
C ILE A 34 3.21 7.85 -5.19
N GLU A 35 4.43 7.98 -4.64
CA GLU A 35 5.03 9.30 -4.42
C GLU A 35 5.14 10.10 -5.72
N ARG A 36 5.45 9.43 -6.83
CA ARG A 36 5.64 10.08 -8.12
C ARG A 36 4.33 10.33 -8.87
N ASN A 37 3.42 9.37 -8.83
CA ASN A 37 2.29 9.31 -9.75
C ASN A 37 0.92 9.33 -9.08
N GLY A 38 0.84 9.26 -7.75
CA GLY A 38 -0.44 9.27 -7.05
C GLY A 38 -1.25 8.02 -7.35
N ASP A 39 -2.46 8.19 -7.86
CA ASP A 39 -3.40 7.09 -8.09
C ASP A 39 -3.28 6.43 -9.47
N VAL A 40 -2.22 6.70 -10.21
CA VAL A 40 -1.92 6.03 -11.47
C VAL A 40 -0.52 5.42 -11.40
N GLY A 41 -0.27 4.38 -12.17
CA GLY A 41 1.04 3.76 -12.25
C GLY A 41 1.01 2.25 -12.10
N ILE A 42 2.07 1.69 -11.52
CA ILE A 42 2.23 0.23 -11.41
C ILE A 42 1.30 -0.38 -10.37
N GLY A 43 1.06 -1.69 -10.48
CA GLY A 43 0.28 -2.43 -9.50
C GLY A 43 -1.24 -2.28 -9.65
N LYS A 44 -1.71 -1.89 -10.82
CA LYS A 44 -3.15 -1.75 -11.12
C LYS A 44 -3.87 -0.92 -10.06
N PRO A 45 -3.55 0.39 -9.94
CA PRO A 45 -4.21 1.25 -8.96
C PRO A 45 -5.72 1.22 -9.11
N GLU A 46 -6.40 1.14 -7.98
CA GLU A 46 -7.85 1.12 -7.93
C GLU A 46 -8.35 1.97 -6.77
N ILE A 47 -9.29 2.86 -7.06
CA ILE A 47 -9.95 3.66 -6.04
C ILE A 47 -11.02 2.81 -5.38
N LEU A 48 -10.96 2.69 -4.07
CA LEU A 48 -11.86 1.82 -3.31
C LEU A 48 -13.18 2.52 -2.99
N LYS A 49 -14.22 1.70 -2.84
CA LYS A 49 -15.57 2.16 -2.51
C LYS A 49 -16.06 1.39 -1.30
N HIS A 50 -17.21 1.78 -0.75
CA HIS A 50 -17.84 1.09 0.38
C HIS A 50 -16.85 0.90 1.54
N GLY A 51 -17.04 1.49 2.65
CA GLY A 51 -16.20 1.34 3.83
C GLY A 51 -14.74 1.74 3.71
N PHE A 52 -14.19 1.79 2.50
CA PHE A 52 -12.81 2.19 2.23
C PHE A 52 -12.73 3.47 1.42
N GLN A 53 -13.76 4.29 1.48
CA GLN A 53 -13.79 5.57 0.75
C GLN A 53 -12.61 6.45 1.13
N GLY A 54 -12.00 7.05 0.11
CA GLY A 54 -10.80 7.86 0.30
C GLY A 54 -9.51 7.06 0.21
N TYR A 55 -9.59 5.74 0.14
CA TYR A 55 -8.43 4.87 -0.01
C TYR A 55 -8.35 4.29 -1.41
N SER A 56 -7.14 3.88 -1.77
CA SER A 56 -6.85 3.20 -3.03
C SER A 56 -6.08 1.93 -2.74
N SER A 57 -6.02 1.04 -3.70
CA SER A 57 -5.22 -0.17 -3.58
C SER A 57 -4.27 -0.31 -4.75
N ARG A 58 -3.15 -0.96 -4.49
CA ARG A 58 -2.24 -1.42 -5.52
C ARG A 58 -1.88 -2.87 -5.26
N ARG A 59 -1.71 -3.61 -6.33
CA ARG A 59 -1.40 -5.03 -6.26
C ARG A 59 0.06 -5.25 -5.86
N ILE A 60 0.30 -5.90 -4.73
CA ILE A 60 1.62 -6.40 -4.35
C ILE A 60 1.86 -7.70 -5.12
N THR A 61 0.92 -8.64 -4.96
CA THR A 61 0.81 -9.87 -5.73
C THR A 61 -0.65 -10.10 -6.07
N ARG A 62 -0.96 -11.21 -6.70
CA ARG A 62 -2.33 -11.60 -6.96
C ARG A 62 -3.17 -11.67 -5.68
N GLU A 63 -2.54 -12.11 -4.58
CA GLU A 63 -3.23 -12.34 -3.30
C GLU A 63 -3.20 -11.13 -2.38
N HIS A 64 -2.17 -10.30 -2.48
CA HIS A 64 -1.92 -9.22 -1.53
C HIS A 64 -2.05 -7.86 -2.17
N ARG A 65 -2.59 -6.91 -1.38
CA ARG A 65 -2.79 -5.52 -1.79
C ARG A 65 -2.15 -4.57 -0.81
N LEU A 66 -1.63 -3.48 -1.33
CA LEU A 66 -1.26 -2.31 -0.54
C LEU A 66 -2.48 -1.38 -0.53
N ILE A 67 -2.99 -1.11 0.65
CA ILE A 67 -4.12 -0.18 0.82
C ILE A 67 -3.56 1.11 1.38
N TYR A 68 -3.83 2.21 0.69
CA TYR A 68 -3.22 3.49 1.01
C TYR A 68 -4.14 4.65 0.69
N ARG A 69 -3.79 5.82 1.22
CA ARG A 69 -4.47 7.07 0.94
C ARG A 69 -3.42 8.14 0.74
N VAL A 70 -3.56 8.94 -0.32
CA VAL A 70 -2.75 10.14 -0.51
C VAL A 70 -3.50 11.31 0.13
N ASP A 71 -2.86 11.95 1.08
CA ASP A 71 -3.45 13.03 1.86
C ASP A 71 -2.49 14.22 1.84
N GLY A 72 -2.74 15.15 0.91
CA GLY A 72 -1.81 16.25 0.67
C GLY A 72 -0.46 15.71 0.20
N ALA A 73 0.59 16.01 0.96
CA ALA A 73 1.94 15.54 0.66
C ALA A 73 2.26 14.19 1.33
N ASP A 74 1.31 13.59 2.05
CA ASP A 74 1.56 12.38 2.81
C ASP A 74 0.92 11.16 2.14
N VAL A 75 1.56 10.00 2.31
CA VAL A 75 0.98 8.71 1.94
C VAL A 75 0.70 7.94 3.22
N ARG A 76 -0.57 7.64 3.44
CA ARG A 76 -1.01 6.86 4.60
C ARG A 76 -1.28 5.44 4.18
N THR A 77 -0.59 4.49 4.81
CA THR A 77 -0.75 3.07 4.51
C THR A 77 -1.62 2.41 5.57
N ALA A 78 -2.69 1.74 5.14
CA ALA A 78 -3.63 1.10 6.04
C ALA A 78 -3.34 -0.39 6.21
N SER A 79 -2.88 -1.06 5.16
CA SER A 79 -2.51 -2.47 5.21
C SER A 79 -1.66 -2.83 3.99
N CYS A 80 -0.89 -3.90 4.10
CA CYS A 80 -0.06 -4.38 3.00
C CYS A 80 0.00 -5.91 2.93
N ARG A 81 -1.03 -6.57 3.42
CA ARG A 81 -1.16 -8.02 3.38
C ARG A 81 -2.62 -8.40 3.14
N TYR A 82 -2.84 -9.43 2.35
CA TYR A 82 -4.15 -9.90 1.92
C TYR A 82 -4.90 -8.84 1.10
N HIS A 83 -6.15 -9.10 0.81
CA HIS A 83 -7.05 -8.11 0.23
C HIS A 83 -7.49 -7.13 1.32
N TYR A 84 -8.11 -6.04 0.93
CA TYR A 84 -8.70 -5.13 1.91
C TYR A 84 -9.83 -5.82 2.65
N ARG A 85 -9.86 -5.62 3.93
CA ARG A 85 -10.83 -6.23 4.82
C ARG A 85 -11.45 -5.18 5.73
#